data_de58a238965e1d45ca858604420db5af
#
_entry.id   de58a238965e1d45ca858604420db5af
#
_cell.length_a   1.000
_cell.length_b   1.000
_cell.length_c   1.000
_cell.angle_alpha   90.00
_cell.angle_beta   90.00
_cell.angle_gamma   90.00
#
_symmetry.space_group_name_H-M   'P 1'
#
loop_
_entity.id
_entity.type
_entity.pdbx_description
1 polymer ?
#
loop_
_entity_poly.entity_id
_entity_poly.type
_entity_poly.pdbx_seq_one_letter_code
_entity_poly.pdbx_strand_id
1 'polypeptide(L)'
;MAIEFKKTAYSGRFPEFWRGEAKILPGGFKPVQNFANGTVVRRGTPLFVDFEQHSAAVCKTATVLAGGTTSAVRVAKGHLFQVGDYVTKYGNGTAAKLINGIDTTNAEYDVLSLNSAYTGLVANDIIVETTEAKVDGAETFAPKYEPNFVAGADKEFNGKGLPALDAAYDVVVLYPALAFPILAEWLNGANCLKLNPNILFIKQ
;
A
#
# COMPACT_ATOMS: atom_id res chain seq x y z
N MET A 1 30.14 36.37 5.87
CA MET A 1 28.90 35.56 6.14
C MET A 1 29.31 34.11 6.05
N ALA A 2 29.42 33.40 7.18
CA ALA A 2 29.82 31.99 7.21
C ALA A 2 28.58 31.12 6.96
N ILE A 3 28.66 30.25 5.97
CA ILE A 3 27.59 29.28 5.67
C ILE A 3 27.82 28.10 6.63
N GLU A 4 26.95 27.96 7.62
CA GLU A 4 26.97 26.87 8.58
C GLU A 4 26.23 25.65 7.97
N PHE A 5 26.98 24.62 7.59
CA PHE A 5 26.40 23.35 7.18
C PHE A 5 26.06 22.54 8.43
N LYS A 6 24.79 22.42 8.77
CA LYS A 6 24.32 21.44 9.75
C LYS A 6 24.49 20.03 9.17
N LYS A 7 25.57 19.33 9.56
CA LYS A 7 25.66 17.88 9.37
C LYS A 7 24.71 17.21 10.35
N THR A 8 23.55 16.77 9.86
CA THR A 8 22.69 15.86 10.61
C THR A 8 23.28 14.46 10.44
N ALA A 9 23.93 13.94 11.47
CA ALA A 9 24.37 12.55 11.47
C ALA A 9 23.13 11.66 11.68
N TYR A 10 22.66 11.02 10.63
CA TYR A 10 21.65 9.98 10.74
C TYR A 10 22.36 8.69 11.18
N SER A 11 22.17 8.30 12.43
CA SER A 11 22.57 6.99 12.93
C SER A 11 21.51 5.95 12.60
N GLY A 12 21.49 5.48 11.38
CA GLY A 12 20.57 4.43 10.92
C GLY A 12 20.72 4.21 9.42
N ARG A 13 20.65 2.96 8.98
CA ARG A 13 20.51 2.65 7.55
C ARG A 13 19.10 3.05 7.15
N PHE A 14 18.95 4.13 6.39
CA PHE A 14 17.72 4.34 5.64
C PHE A 14 17.59 3.19 4.66
N PRO A 15 16.44 2.47 4.65
CA PRO A 15 16.21 1.51 3.60
C PRO A 15 16.25 2.25 2.26
N GLU A 16 17.14 1.83 1.38
CA GLU A 16 17.10 2.28 0.00
C GLU A 16 15.83 1.72 -0.63
N PHE A 17 14.95 2.60 -1.13
CA PHE A 17 13.72 2.16 -1.79
C PHE A 17 13.94 1.82 -3.26
N TRP A 18 14.92 2.43 -3.91
CA TRP A 18 15.25 2.17 -5.31
C TRP A 18 16.72 2.33 -5.63
N ARG A 19 17.09 1.73 -6.76
CA ARG A 19 18.41 1.85 -7.36
C ARG A 19 18.38 2.84 -8.51
N GLY A 20 19.38 3.71 -8.58
CA GLY A 20 19.51 4.71 -9.63
C GLY A 20 18.51 5.87 -9.46
N GLU A 21 18.27 6.58 -10.55
CA GLU A 21 17.33 7.70 -10.61
C GLU A 21 15.91 7.22 -10.87
N ALA A 22 14.95 7.77 -10.14
CA ALA A 22 13.54 7.57 -10.42
C ALA A 22 13.01 8.73 -11.27
N LYS A 23 12.26 8.41 -12.33
CA LYS A 23 11.54 9.42 -13.11
C LYS A 23 10.15 9.60 -12.55
N ILE A 24 9.85 10.81 -12.09
CA ILE A 24 8.60 11.18 -11.42
C ILE A 24 7.81 12.09 -12.35
N LEU A 25 6.51 11.84 -12.47
CA LEU A 25 5.60 12.71 -13.21
C LEU A 25 5.39 14.00 -12.42
N PRO A 26 5.60 15.17 -13.04
CA PRO A 26 5.35 16.43 -12.39
C PRO A 26 3.85 16.70 -12.21
N GLY A 27 3.51 17.52 -11.22
CA GLY A 27 2.17 18.05 -11.05
C GLY A 27 1.28 17.34 -10.05
N GLY A 28 1.67 16.18 -9.58
CA GLY A 28 0.94 15.42 -8.55
C GLY A 28 -0.49 15.02 -8.95
N PHE A 29 -0.99 13.94 -8.36
CA PHE A 29 -2.33 13.43 -8.63
C PHE A 29 -3.20 13.57 -7.39
N LYS A 30 -4.47 13.92 -7.57
CA LYS A 30 -5.44 13.98 -6.48
C LYS A 30 -5.66 12.57 -5.92
N PRO A 31 -5.46 12.32 -4.61
CA PRO A 31 -5.77 11.02 -4.04
C PRO A 31 -7.26 10.71 -4.11
N VAL A 32 -7.59 9.49 -4.49
CA VAL A 32 -8.97 8.98 -4.49
C VAL A 32 -9.44 8.72 -3.06
N GLN A 33 -8.53 8.16 -2.22
CA GLN A 33 -8.83 7.87 -0.82
C GLN A 33 -8.62 9.14 0.04
N ASN A 34 -9.50 9.29 1.04
CA ASN A 34 -9.39 10.37 2.03
C ASN A 34 -8.78 9.80 3.32
N PHE A 35 -7.46 9.84 3.41
CA PHE A 35 -6.75 9.34 4.59
C PHE A 35 -6.86 10.31 5.78
N ALA A 36 -6.83 9.72 6.98
CA ALA A 36 -6.80 10.48 8.24
C ALA A 36 -5.50 11.31 8.36
N ASN A 37 -5.56 12.39 9.15
CA ASN A 37 -4.40 13.21 9.46
C ASN A 37 -3.29 12.35 10.11
N GLY A 38 -2.06 12.55 9.68
CA GLY A 38 -0.90 11.78 10.12
C GLY A 38 -0.65 10.51 9.32
N THR A 39 -1.55 10.13 8.41
CA THR A 39 -1.29 9.00 7.51
C THR A 39 -0.19 9.37 6.52
N VAL A 40 0.78 8.49 6.35
CA VAL A 40 1.90 8.68 5.41
C VAL A 40 1.84 7.63 4.32
N VAL A 41 1.63 8.06 3.07
CA VAL A 41 1.87 7.24 1.89
C VAL A 41 3.36 7.30 1.58
N ARG A 42 4.05 6.20 1.76
CA ARG A 42 5.50 6.12 1.59
C ARG A 42 5.88 5.98 0.13
N ARG A 43 7.05 6.49 -0.20
CA ARG A 43 7.70 6.27 -1.50
C ARG A 43 7.74 4.78 -1.83
N GLY A 44 7.50 4.43 -3.09
CA GLY A 44 7.44 3.04 -3.55
C GLY A 44 6.10 2.34 -3.31
N THR A 45 5.15 2.96 -2.59
CA THR A 45 3.79 2.42 -2.44
C THR A 45 3.12 2.28 -3.80
N PRO A 46 2.53 1.12 -4.14
CA PRO A 46 1.84 0.93 -5.41
C PRO A 46 0.66 1.88 -5.58
N LEU A 47 0.58 2.52 -6.74
CA LEU A 47 -0.48 3.45 -7.11
C LEU A 47 -1.15 3.01 -8.41
N PHE A 48 -2.46 3.18 -8.47
CA PHE A 48 -3.21 3.23 -9.71
C PHE A 48 -3.46 4.71 -10.06
N VAL A 49 -2.87 5.16 -11.16
CA VAL A 49 -3.01 6.53 -11.67
C VAL A 49 -4.00 6.54 -12.81
N ASP A 50 -5.02 7.38 -12.69
CA ASP A 50 -6.00 7.68 -13.73
C ASP A 50 -5.69 9.07 -14.31
N PHE A 51 -5.25 9.08 -15.57
CA PHE A 51 -4.89 10.32 -16.25
C PHE A 51 -6.10 11.14 -16.69
N GLU A 52 -7.23 10.50 -16.96
CA GLU A 52 -8.46 11.19 -17.37
C GLU A 52 -9.05 11.96 -16.20
N GLN A 53 -9.05 11.34 -15.01
CA GLN A 53 -9.54 11.95 -13.78
C GLN A 53 -8.47 12.76 -13.03
N HIS A 54 -7.23 12.73 -13.51
CA HIS A 54 -6.07 13.34 -12.84
C HIS A 54 -5.96 12.92 -11.36
N SER A 55 -6.16 11.64 -11.10
CA SER A 55 -6.25 11.09 -9.75
C SER A 55 -5.34 9.88 -9.56
N ALA A 56 -5.02 9.58 -8.30
CA ALA A 56 -4.28 8.39 -7.93
C ALA A 56 -4.94 7.67 -6.76
N ALA A 57 -5.09 6.36 -6.90
CA ALA A 57 -5.54 5.48 -5.84
C ALA A 57 -4.37 4.67 -5.29
N VAL A 58 -4.28 4.55 -3.97
CA VAL A 58 -3.32 3.67 -3.31
C VAL A 58 -3.83 2.23 -3.39
N CYS A 59 -2.99 1.32 -3.89
CA CYS A 59 -3.28 -0.11 -3.91
C CYS A 59 -2.89 -0.71 -2.56
N LYS A 60 -3.89 -0.88 -1.65
CA LYS A 60 -3.63 -1.24 -0.25
C LYS A 60 -3.42 -2.73 -0.08
N THR A 61 -2.34 -3.09 0.58
CA THR A 61 -2.00 -4.46 1.00
C THR A 61 -1.41 -4.46 2.41
N ALA A 62 -1.49 -5.57 3.11
CA ALA A 62 -0.74 -5.79 4.35
C ALA A 62 -0.45 -7.27 4.57
N THR A 63 0.62 -7.56 5.31
CA THR A 63 0.90 -8.91 5.80
C THR A 63 0.21 -9.12 7.14
N VAL A 64 -0.45 -10.25 7.30
CA VAL A 64 -1.09 -10.69 8.54
C VAL A 64 -0.01 -11.10 9.55
N LEU A 65 -0.05 -10.51 10.74
CA LEU A 65 0.84 -10.84 11.84
C LEU A 65 0.26 -11.97 12.71
N ALA A 66 1.14 -12.69 13.39
CA ALA A 66 0.75 -13.73 14.34
C ALA A 66 -0.03 -13.19 15.54
N GLY A 67 -0.86 -14.02 16.17
CA GLY A 67 -1.56 -13.72 17.42
C GLY A 67 -2.88 -12.95 17.24
N GLY A 68 -3.35 -12.71 16.01
CA GLY A 68 -4.71 -12.27 15.73
C GLY A 68 -5.71 -13.44 15.74
N THR A 69 -6.99 -13.12 15.55
CA THR A 69 -8.07 -14.09 15.32
C THR A 69 -8.61 -13.90 13.90
N THR A 70 -9.51 -14.80 13.48
CA THR A 70 -10.15 -14.73 12.16
C THR A 70 -11.03 -13.49 11.94
N SER A 71 -11.47 -12.82 13.01
CA SER A 71 -12.25 -11.57 12.96
C SER A 71 -11.51 -10.34 13.51
N ALA A 72 -10.34 -10.53 14.12
CA ALA A 72 -9.48 -9.47 14.66
C ALA A 72 -8.06 -9.67 14.14
N VAL A 73 -7.82 -9.18 12.95
CA VAL A 73 -6.59 -9.43 12.16
C VAL A 73 -5.51 -8.43 12.55
N ARG A 74 -4.35 -8.91 12.97
CA ARG A 74 -3.19 -8.05 13.26
C ARG A 74 -2.41 -7.73 12.00
N VAL A 75 -2.05 -6.47 11.84
CA VAL A 75 -1.21 -5.97 10.76
C VAL A 75 -0.15 -5.01 11.30
N ALA A 76 0.93 -4.80 10.56
CA ALA A 76 1.96 -3.86 10.95
C ALA A 76 1.43 -2.42 11.01
N LYS A 77 2.03 -1.60 11.89
CA LYS A 77 1.75 -0.17 11.99
C LYS A 77 1.96 0.56 10.66
N GLY A 78 1.19 1.61 10.47
CA GLY A 78 1.29 2.46 9.28
C GLY A 78 0.66 1.84 8.03
N HIS A 79 -0.15 0.78 8.19
CA HIS A 79 -0.97 0.26 7.10
C HIS A 79 -1.92 1.36 6.57
N LEU A 80 -2.39 1.21 5.33
CA LEU A 80 -3.22 2.22 4.66
C LEU A 80 -4.70 1.85 4.60
N PHE A 81 -5.12 0.76 5.25
CA PHE A 81 -6.53 0.38 5.37
C PHE A 81 -7.31 1.35 6.24
N GLN A 82 -8.59 1.50 5.91
CA GLN A 82 -9.54 2.37 6.60
C GLN A 82 -10.79 1.58 6.99
N VAL A 83 -11.53 2.06 7.98
CA VAL A 83 -12.86 1.56 8.30
C VAL A 83 -13.75 1.78 7.07
N GLY A 84 -14.46 0.75 6.66
CA GLY A 84 -15.25 0.74 5.43
C GLY A 84 -14.56 0.09 4.23
N ASP A 85 -13.27 -0.23 4.30
CA ASP A 85 -12.60 -0.99 3.26
C ASP A 85 -13.03 -2.46 3.29
N TYR A 86 -13.18 -3.06 2.13
CA TYR A 86 -13.31 -4.51 1.98
C TYR A 86 -11.94 -5.14 1.75
N VAL A 87 -11.66 -6.22 2.46
CA VAL A 87 -10.40 -6.95 2.34
C VAL A 87 -10.63 -8.42 2.05
N THR A 88 -9.74 -8.99 1.26
CA THR A 88 -9.67 -10.44 1.00
C THR A 88 -8.25 -10.95 1.18
N LYS A 89 -8.11 -12.26 1.43
CA LYS A 89 -6.82 -12.96 1.39
C LYS A 89 -6.40 -13.11 -0.07
N TYR A 90 -5.20 -12.66 -0.40
CA TYR A 90 -4.65 -12.88 -1.72
C TYR A 90 -4.52 -14.37 -2.05
N GLY A 91 -5.00 -14.76 -3.22
CA GLY A 91 -4.90 -16.12 -3.76
C GLY A 91 -5.92 -17.14 -3.20
N ASN A 92 -6.88 -16.73 -2.38
CA ASN A 92 -7.80 -17.67 -1.72
C ASN A 92 -9.28 -17.63 -2.20
N GLY A 93 -9.69 -16.70 -3.03
CA GLY A 93 -11.05 -16.66 -3.58
C GLY A 93 -12.22 -16.64 -2.57
N THR A 94 -11.98 -16.38 -1.29
CA THR A 94 -13.02 -16.29 -0.26
C THR A 94 -13.68 -14.91 -0.22
N ALA A 95 -14.92 -14.86 0.25
CA ALA A 95 -15.72 -13.64 0.32
C ALA A 95 -15.00 -12.49 1.03
N ALA A 96 -15.02 -11.31 0.43
CA ALA A 96 -14.47 -10.11 1.02
C ALA A 96 -15.10 -9.81 2.39
N LYS A 97 -14.31 -9.28 3.31
CA LYS A 97 -14.74 -8.89 4.65
C LYS A 97 -14.60 -7.39 4.82
N LEU A 98 -15.64 -6.77 5.37
CA LEU A 98 -15.64 -5.36 5.69
C LEU A 98 -14.84 -5.10 6.96
N ILE A 99 -13.97 -4.09 6.94
CA ILE A 99 -13.31 -3.56 8.14
C ILE A 99 -14.30 -2.67 8.88
N ASN A 100 -14.78 -3.11 10.04
CA ASN A 100 -15.72 -2.35 10.88
C ASN A 100 -15.02 -1.44 11.88
N GLY A 101 -13.77 -1.72 12.21
CA GLY A 101 -13.01 -0.94 13.18
C GLY A 101 -11.51 -1.21 13.05
N ILE A 102 -10.72 -0.27 13.54
CA ILE A 102 -9.25 -0.38 13.60
C ILE A 102 -8.82 0.05 14.98
N ASP A 103 -8.21 -0.88 15.74
CA ASP A 103 -7.63 -0.60 17.05
C ASP A 103 -6.12 -0.33 16.88
N THR A 104 -5.71 0.88 17.22
CA THR A 104 -4.33 1.38 17.09
C THR A 104 -3.64 1.54 18.45
N THR A 105 -4.22 1.03 19.54
CA THR A 105 -3.72 1.22 20.92
C THR A 105 -2.41 0.48 21.19
N ASN A 106 -2.14 -0.64 20.53
CA ASN A 106 -0.88 -1.35 20.66
C ASN A 106 0.26 -0.60 19.95
N ALA A 107 1.46 -0.59 20.53
CA ALA A 107 2.60 0.15 19.97
C ALA A 107 3.23 -0.53 18.74
N GLU A 108 3.09 -1.85 18.59
CA GLU A 108 3.80 -2.65 17.58
C GLU A 108 2.93 -3.03 16.37
N TYR A 109 1.61 -3.14 16.56
CA TYR A 109 0.68 -3.56 15.52
C TYR A 109 -0.67 -2.85 15.65
N ASP A 110 -1.45 -2.90 14.60
CA ASP A 110 -2.85 -2.52 14.58
C ASP A 110 -3.74 -3.75 14.43
N VAL A 111 -4.98 -3.67 14.92
CA VAL A 111 -5.96 -4.74 14.81
C VAL A 111 -7.12 -4.29 13.94
N LEU A 112 -7.31 -4.99 12.81
CA LEU A 112 -8.44 -4.79 11.93
C LEU A 112 -9.59 -5.68 12.39
N SER A 113 -10.69 -5.07 12.86
CA SER A 113 -11.91 -5.77 13.22
C SER A 113 -12.77 -6.00 11.98
N LEU A 114 -13.00 -7.25 11.61
CA LEU A 114 -13.79 -7.63 10.45
C LEU A 114 -15.25 -7.88 10.83
N ASN A 115 -16.17 -7.61 9.91
CA ASN A 115 -17.61 -7.82 10.09
C ASN A 115 -18.00 -9.29 10.34
N SER A 116 -17.17 -10.22 9.90
CA SER A 116 -17.32 -11.65 10.14
C SER A 116 -15.97 -12.38 10.07
N ALA A 117 -15.92 -13.59 10.60
CA ALA A 117 -14.71 -14.39 10.60
C ALA A 117 -14.20 -14.68 9.20
N TYR A 118 -12.89 -14.54 9.01
CA TYR A 118 -12.20 -14.91 7.78
C TYR A 118 -11.54 -16.28 7.97
N THR A 119 -12.23 -17.35 7.60
CA THR A 119 -11.74 -18.72 7.78
C THR A 119 -10.51 -18.98 6.91
N GLY A 120 -9.48 -19.59 7.50
CA GLY A 120 -8.24 -19.92 6.79
C GLY A 120 -7.22 -18.78 6.66
N LEU A 121 -7.45 -17.63 7.32
CA LEU A 121 -6.46 -16.57 7.42
C LEU A 121 -5.42 -16.93 8.49
N VAL A 122 -4.15 -16.95 8.10
CA VAL A 122 -3.02 -17.31 8.99
C VAL A 122 -1.92 -16.23 8.90
N ALA A 123 -0.98 -16.29 9.85
CA ALA A 123 0.17 -15.41 9.84
C ALA A 123 0.98 -15.55 8.54
N ASN A 124 1.52 -14.44 8.05
CA ASN A 124 2.20 -14.26 6.76
C ASN A 124 1.31 -14.31 5.52
N ASP A 125 0.01 -14.48 5.66
CA ASP A 125 -0.90 -14.24 4.55
C ASP A 125 -0.89 -12.76 4.16
N ILE A 126 -1.14 -12.49 2.89
CA ILE A 126 -1.32 -11.12 2.41
C ILE A 126 -2.81 -10.86 2.27
N ILE A 127 -3.27 -9.76 2.85
CA ILE A 127 -4.60 -9.20 2.62
C ILE A 127 -4.50 -8.01 1.68
N VAL A 128 -5.51 -7.85 0.84
CA VAL A 128 -5.59 -6.79 -0.18
C VAL A 128 -6.96 -6.14 -0.16
N GLU A 129 -7.00 -4.83 -0.43
CA GLU A 129 -8.26 -4.11 -0.64
C GLU A 129 -8.94 -4.66 -1.91
N THR A 130 -10.23 -4.98 -1.79
CA THR A 130 -11.06 -5.47 -2.88
C THR A 130 -12.37 -4.69 -2.96
N THR A 131 -13.11 -4.88 -4.03
CA THR A 131 -14.49 -4.42 -4.11
C THR A 131 -15.39 -5.33 -3.27
N GLU A 132 -16.55 -4.81 -2.84
CA GLU A 132 -17.57 -5.62 -2.18
C GLU A 132 -17.90 -6.85 -3.04
N ALA A 133 -17.94 -8.02 -2.41
CA ALA A 133 -18.25 -9.25 -3.10
C ALA A 133 -19.67 -9.21 -3.66
N LYS A 134 -19.82 -9.40 -4.96
CA LYS A 134 -21.11 -9.66 -5.56
C LYS A 134 -21.59 -11.07 -5.22
N VAL A 135 -22.82 -11.17 -4.81
CA VAL A 135 -23.49 -12.34 -4.22
C VAL A 135 -23.80 -13.46 -5.22
N ASP A 136 -23.34 -13.45 -6.42
CA ASP A 136 -23.76 -14.38 -7.46
C ASP A 136 -22.82 -15.57 -7.73
N GLY A 137 -22.23 -16.15 -6.68
CA GLY A 137 -21.67 -17.51 -6.73
C GLY A 137 -20.38 -17.72 -7.54
N ALA A 138 -19.85 -16.71 -8.20
CA ALA A 138 -18.54 -16.73 -8.85
C ALA A 138 -17.59 -15.80 -8.09
N GLU A 139 -17.00 -16.32 -7.03
CA GLU A 139 -16.13 -15.58 -6.12
C GLU A 139 -14.72 -15.44 -6.67
N THR A 140 -14.52 -14.58 -7.66
CA THR A 140 -13.18 -14.12 -8.04
C THR A 140 -12.98 -12.75 -7.43
N PHE A 141 -12.25 -12.69 -6.31
CA PHE A 141 -11.84 -11.43 -5.69
C PHE A 141 -10.60 -10.91 -6.39
N ALA A 142 -10.78 -9.90 -7.21
CA ALA A 142 -9.68 -9.12 -7.72
C ALA A 142 -9.34 -7.99 -6.72
N PRO A 143 -8.08 -7.58 -6.62
CA PRO A 143 -7.72 -6.32 -5.99
C PRO A 143 -8.56 -5.18 -6.56
N LYS A 144 -8.94 -4.22 -5.71
CA LYS A 144 -9.76 -3.07 -6.13
C LYS A 144 -9.06 -2.23 -7.20
N TYR A 145 -7.74 -2.15 -7.12
CA TYR A 145 -6.89 -1.45 -8.06
C TYR A 145 -5.70 -2.32 -8.46
N GLU A 146 -5.34 -2.28 -9.74
CA GLU A 146 -4.10 -2.84 -10.28
C GLU A 146 -3.10 -1.71 -10.51
N PRO A 147 -1.92 -1.71 -9.88
CA PRO A 147 -1.00 -0.58 -9.94
C PRO A 147 -0.36 -0.44 -11.32
N ASN A 148 -0.25 0.80 -11.77
CA ASN A 148 0.50 1.19 -12.97
C ASN A 148 1.68 2.12 -12.65
N PHE A 149 1.78 2.63 -11.42
CA PHE A 149 2.84 3.50 -10.91
C PHE A 149 3.19 3.12 -9.47
N VAL A 150 4.21 3.78 -8.93
CA VAL A 150 4.53 3.77 -7.50
C VAL A 150 4.68 5.21 -7.00
N ALA A 151 4.42 5.43 -5.72
CA ALA A 151 4.59 6.75 -5.11
C ALA A 151 6.03 7.25 -5.26
N GLY A 152 6.21 8.43 -5.83
CA GLY A 152 7.51 9.03 -6.11
C GLY A 152 8.17 9.67 -4.89
N ALA A 153 7.36 10.07 -3.90
CA ALA A 153 7.82 10.69 -2.66
C ALA A 153 6.95 10.27 -1.48
N ASP A 154 7.47 10.42 -0.26
CA ASP A 154 6.67 10.28 0.95
C ASP A 154 5.67 11.44 1.02
N LYS A 155 4.40 11.13 1.30
CA LYS A 155 3.34 12.12 1.43
C LYS A 155 2.57 11.94 2.72
N GLU A 156 2.63 12.93 3.59
CA GLU A 156 1.83 12.99 4.81
C GLU A 156 0.52 13.74 4.58
N PHE A 157 -0.58 13.14 5.04
CA PHE A 157 -1.91 13.73 5.06
C PHE A 157 -2.08 14.50 6.36
N ASN A 158 -2.09 15.82 6.30
CA ASN A 158 -2.08 16.69 7.49
C ASN A 158 -3.37 17.53 7.65
N GLY A 159 -4.39 17.25 6.87
CA GLY A 159 -5.67 17.99 6.88
C GLY A 159 -5.59 19.42 6.35
N LYS A 160 -4.42 19.86 5.88
CA LYS A 160 -4.22 21.21 5.30
C LYS A 160 -4.11 21.11 3.79
N GLY A 161 -5.18 21.50 3.10
CA GLY A 161 -5.23 21.46 1.64
C GLY A 161 -5.48 20.07 1.06
N LEU A 162 -5.43 19.96 -0.26
CA LEU A 162 -5.50 18.68 -0.97
C LEU A 162 -4.08 18.15 -1.16
N PRO A 163 -3.66 17.08 -0.47
CA PRO A 163 -2.38 16.46 -0.73
C PRO A 163 -2.38 15.95 -2.18
N ALA A 164 -1.25 16.10 -2.87
CA ALA A 164 -1.05 15.48 -4.16
C ALA A 164 -0.10 14.30 -4.02
N LEU A 165 -0.37 13.20 -4.71
CA LEU A 165 0.52 12.06 -4.80
C LEU A 165 1.40 12.19 -6.04
N ASP A 166 2.70 12.13 -5.84
CA ASP A 166 3.66 12.08 -6.94
C ASP A 166 3.79 10.65 -7.42
N ALA A 167 3.81 10.43 -8.73
CA ALA A 167 3.88 9.11 -9.34
C ALA A 167 5.21 8.89 -10.05
N ALA A 168 5.98 7.88 -9.65
CA ALA A 168 7.17 7.43 -10.36
C ALA A 168 6.78 6.41 -11.43
N TYR A 169 7.26 6.60 -12.66
CA TYR A 169 6.91 5.77 -13.81
C TYR A 169 8.07 4.95 -14.39
N ASP A 170 9.31 5.24 -13.99
CA ASP A 170 10.51 4.53 -14.43
C ASP A 170 11.47 4.44 -13.24
N VAL A 171 11.57 3.25 -12.65
CA VAL A 171 12.33 3.05 -11.41
C VAL A 171 12.61 1.58 -11.14
N VAL A 172 13.74 1.30 -10.49
CA VAL A 172 14.08 -0.01 -9.91
C VAL A 172 13.83 0.03 -8.41
N VAL A 173 12.79 -0.63 -7.95
CA VAL A 173 12.34 -0.65 -6.54
C VAL A 173 12.97 -1.82 -5.80
N LEU A 174 13.49 -1.58 -4.61
CA LEU A 174 13.99 -2.62 -3.72
C LEU A 174 12.82 -3.25 -2.95
N TYR A 175 12.43 -4.46 -3.33
CA TYR A 175 11.29 -5.17 -2.76
C TYR A 175 11.32 -5.30 -1.23
N PRO A 176 12.47 -5.64 -0.57
CA PRO A 176 12.51 -5.78 0.88
C PRO A 176 12.34 -4.45 1.65
N ALA A 177 12.51 -3.31 0.97
CA ALA A 177 12.38 -1.99 1.58
C ALA A 177 10.94 -1.45 1.56
N LEU A 178 10.02 -2.12 0.87
CA LEU A 178 8.62 -1.70 0.80
C LEU A 178 7.93 -1.91 2.14
N ALA A 179 7.14 -0.93 2.56
CA ALA A 179 6.34 -1.01 3.78
C ALA A 179 5.23 -2.07 3.68
N PHE A 180 4.78 -2.36 2.44
CA PHE A 180 3.67 -3.27 2.17
C PHE A 180 4.02 -4.26 1.06
N PRO A 181 3.47 -5.48 1.09
CA PRO A 181 3.77 -6.50 0.10
C PRO A 181 3.22 -6.12 -1.29
N ILE A 182 4.01 -6.47 -2.32
CA ILE A 182 3.56 -6.44 -3.71
C ILE A 182 2.94 -7.80 -4.04
N LEU A 183 1.77 -7.79 -4.67
CA LEU A 183 1.11 -9.02 -5.12
C LEU A 183 1.82 -9.57 -6.37
N ALA A 184 2.03 -10.89 -6.39
CA ALA A 184 2.64 -11.54 -7.55
C ALA A 184 1.79 -11.37 -8.83
N GLU A 185 0.47 -11.24 -8.69
CA GLU A 185 -0.43 -11.00 -9.80
C GLU A 185 -0.29 -9.61 -10.44
N TRP A 186 0.29 -8.64 -9.73
CA TRP A 186 0.60 -7.31 -10.28
C TRP A 186 1.88 -7.30 -11.12
N LEU A 187 2.68 -8.37 -11.00
CA LEU A 187 3.97 -8.48 -11.68
C LEU A 187 3.89 -9.41 -12.90
N ASN A 188 4.68 -9.09 -13.92
CA ASN A 188 4.97 -10.01 -15.03
C ASN A 188 6.12 -10.96 -14.65
N GLY A 189 6.45 -11.91 -15.54
CA GLY A 189 7.52 -12.88 -15.33
C GLY A 189 8.94 -12.29 -15.17
N ALA A 190 9.12 -11.00 -15.47
CA ALA A 190 10.37 -10.26 -15.29
C ALA A 190 10.37 -9.39 -14.01
N ASN A 191 9.41 -9.58 -13.09
CA ASN A 191 9.21 -8.77 -11.87
C ASN A 191 8.92 -7.28 -12.12
N CYS A 192 8.44 -6.91 -13.30
CA CYS A 192 7.95 -5.57 -13.59
C CYS A 192 6.44 -5.49 -13.36
N LEU A 193 5.90 -4.31 -13.08
CA LEU A 193 4.46 -4.12 -13.07
C LEU A 193 3.87 -4.49 -14.43
N LYS A 194 2.74 -5.20 -14.44
CA LYS A 194 2.06 -5.59 -15.69
C LYS A 194 1.63 -4.38 -16.50
N LEU A 195 1.07 -3.36 -15.84
CA LEU A 195 0.58 -2.15 -16.49
C LEU A 195 1.68 -1.12 -16.77
N ASN A 196 2.89 -1.30 -16.20
CA ASN A 196 4.04 -0.42 -16.46
C ASN A 196 5.36 -1.19 -16.36
N PRO A 197 5.85 -1.76 -17.45
CA PRO A 197 7.09 -2.55 -17.46
C PRO A 197 8.38 -1.79 -17.09
N ASN A 198 8.34 -0.46 -17.01
CA ASN A 198 9.48 0.36 -16.60
C ASN A 198 9.69 0.38 -15.08
N ILE A 199 8.76 -0.19 -14.31
CA ILE A 199 8.88 -0.34 -12.85
C ILE A 199 9.26 -1.77 -12.54
N LEU A 200 10.53 -1.97 -12.17
CA LEU A 200 11.11 -3.26 -11.87
C LEU A 200 11.26 -3.44 -10.35
N PHE A 201 10.85 -4.58 -9.81
CA PHE A 201 11.05 -4.94 -8.41
C PHE A 201 12.15 -5.98 -8.26
N ILE A 202 13.16 -5.69 -7.46
CA ILE A 202 14.29 -6.62 -7.23
C ILE A 202 14.42 -6.96 -5.75
N LYS A 203 14.87 -8.18 -5.47
CA LYS A 203 15.29 -8.65 -4.15
C LYS A 203 16.81 -8.52 -4.06
N GLN A 204 17.29 -7.72 -3.15
CA GLN A 204 18.71 -7.62 -2.78
C GLN A 204 18.87 -7.74 -1.28
#